data_ddd6a406c94742167e4143e4227f03eb
#
_entry.id   ddd6a406c94742167e4143e4227f03eb
#
_cell.length_a   1.000
_cell.length_b   1.000
_cell.length_c   1.000
_cell.angle_alpha   90.00
_cell.angle_beta   90.00
_cell.angle_gamma   90.00
#
_symmetry.space_group_name_H-M   'P 1'
#
loop_
_entity.id
_entity.type
_entity.pdbx_description
1 polymer ?
#
loop_
_entity_poly.entity_id
_entity_poly.type
_entity_poly.pdbx_seq_one_letter_code
_entity_poly.pdbx_strand_id
1 'polypeptide(L)'
;VAATTATVLLLGETGTGKELVARGIHELSPRATGPFIRVNCGALSESLLESELFGHVKGAFTSAHENRTGRFEAAHGGTIFLDEIGEMPLSMQVKLLRAVQEREVREVGSELSTKIDVRIIAATNKDLGEAVKNGSFRNDLYYRISVVPLFIPPLRDRQEDIPVIADHVLESCSSKLNK
;
A
#
# COMPACT_ATOMS: atom_id res chain seq x y z
N VAL A 1 5.11 -2.19 -16.77
CA VAL A 1 5.06 -1.98 -15.31
C VAL A 1 4.85 -3.29 -14.57
N ALA A 2 3.87 -4.12 -14.95
CA ALA A 2 3.58 -5.38 -14.25
C ALA A 2 4.77 -6.34 -14.24
N ALA A 3 5.46 -6.52 -15.35
CA ALA A 3 6.59 -7.44 -15.52
C ALA A 3 7.85 -7.04 -14.71
N THR A 4 7.88 -5.89 -14.05
CA THR A 4 9.04 -5.40 -13.27
C THR A 4 8.76 -5.45 -11.77
N THR A 5 9.81 -5.42 -10.95
CA THR A 5 9.71 -5.30 -9.49
C THR A 5 9.75 -3.85 -9.00
N ALA A 6 9.74 -2.88 -9.92
CA ALA A 6 9.78 -1.46 -9.59
C ALA A 6 8.59 -1.05 -8.72
N THR A 7 8.84 -0.13 -7.80
CA THR A 7 7.78 0.49 -7.00
C THR A 7 6.88 1.34 -7.89
N VAL A 8 5.57 1.21 -7.70
CA VAL A 8 4.55 1.94 -8.45
C VAL A 8 3.82 2.89 -7.51
N LEU A 9 3.63 4.13 -7.95
CA LEU A 9 2.82 5.13 -7.25
C LEU A 9 1.56 5.43 -8.07
N LEU A 10 0.40 5.03 -7.56
CA LEU A 10 -0.90 5.29 -8.17
C LEU A 10 -1.44 6.64 -7.68
N LEU A 11 -1.68 7.54 -8.60
CA LEU A 11 -2.20 8.89 -8.34
C LEU A 11 -3.62 9.00 -8.89
N GLY A 12 -4.53 9.59 -8.15
CA GLY A 12 -5.90 9.82 -8.61
C GLY A 12 -6.86 10.09 -7.46
N GLU A 13 -8.00 10.65 -7.79
CA GLU A 13 -9.06 10.98 -6.83
C GLU A 13 -9.55 9.74 -6.06
N THR A 14 -10.21 9.97 -4.93
CA THR A 14 -10.87 8.89 -4.18
C THR A 14 -11.95 8.24 -5.07
N GLY A 15 -12.04 6.90 -5.03
CA GLY A 15 -13.02 6.16 -5.83
C GLY A 15 -12.64 5.89 -7.28
N THR A 16 -11.45 6.27 -7.76
CA THR A 16 -11.02 6.03 -9.15
C THR A 16 -10.63 4.58 -9.46
N GLY A 17 -10.64 3.68 -8.48
CA GLY A 17 -10.30 2.27 -8.68
C GLY A 17 -8.81 1.95 -8.53
N LYS A 18 -8.04 2.76 -7.78
CA LYS A 18 -6.61 2.55 -7.52
C LYS A 18 -6.30 1.13 -7.00
N GLU A 19 -7.15 0.58 -6.14
CA GLU A 19 -7.00 -0.78 -5.63
C GLU A 19 -7.14 -1.84 -6.73
N LEU A 20 -8.11 -1.68 -7.65
CA LEU A 20 -8.29 -2.60 -8.78
C LEU A 20 -7.06 -2.59 -9.70
N VAL A 21 -6.51 -1.40 -9.97
CA VAL A 21 -5.28 -1.26 -10.76
C VAL A 21 -4.10 -1.90 -10.04
N ALA A 22 -3.95 -1.70 -8.73
CA ALA A 22 -2.89 -2.33 -7.93
C ALA A 22 -2.98 -3.86 -7.98
N ARG A 23 -4.18 -4.42 -7.84
CA ARG A 23 -4.45 -5.85 -7.94
C ARG A 23 -4.12 -6.38 -9.32
N GLY A 24 -4.56 -5.71 -10.40
CA GLY A 24 -4.23 -6.09 -11.77
C GLY A 24 -2.72 -6.06 -12.06
N ILE A 25 -1.99 -5.07 -11.52
CA ILE A 25 -0.52 -5.02 -11.61
C ILE A 25 0.12 -6.22 -10.92
N HIS A 26 -0.39 -6.65 -9.77
CA HIS A 26 0.09 -7.83 -9.06
C HIS A 26 -0.21 -9.11 -9.83
N GLU A 27 -1.44 -9.33 -10.27
CA GLU A 27 -1.91 -10.51 -10.98
C GLU A 27 -1.19 -10.73 -12.33
N LEU A 28 -0.78 -9.64 -12.99
CA LEU A 28 0.00 -9.67 -14.23
C LEU A 28 1.52 -9.65 -14.00
N SER A 29 1.98 -9.81 -12.76
CA SER A 29 3.41 -9.75 -12.41
C SER A 29 4.00 -11.16 -12.22
N PRO A 30 5.35 -11.29 -12.20
CA PRO A 30 6.01 -12.52 -11.80
C PRO A 30 5.71 -12.97 -10.35
N ARG A 31 5.07 -12.11 -9.55
CA ARG A 31 4.67 -12.36 -8.16
C ARG A 31 3.19 -12.70 -7.99
N ALA A 32 2.47 -12.98 -9.09
CA ALA A 32 1.03 -13.24 -9.08
C ALA A 32 0.60 -14.41 -8.18
N THR A 33 1.49 -15.38 -7.97
CA THR A 33 1.25 -16.52 -7.06
C THR A 33 1.59 -16.23 -5.60
N GLY A 34 2.25 -15.10 -5.33
CA GLY A 34 2.58 -14.67 -3.96
C GLY A 34 1.43 -13.90 -3.29
N PRO A 35 1.59 -13.54 -2.01
CA PRO A 35 0.57 -12.80 -1.30
C PRO A 35 0.39 -11.37 -1.85
N PHE A 36 -0.87 -10.91 -1.90
CA PHE A 36 -1.23 -9.51 -2.11
C PHE A 36 -1.81 -8.95 -0.82
N ILE A 37 -0.99 -8.19 -0.10
CA ILE A 37 -1.37 -7.63 1.21
C ILE A 37 -1.72 -6.16 1.06
N ARG A 38 -2.93 -5.80 1.50
CA ARG A 38 -3.45 -4.44 1.47
C ARG A 38 -3.41 -3.79 2.85
N VAL A 39 -2.96 -2.53 2.90
CA VAL A 39 -3.00 -1.69 4.11
C VAL A 39 -3.48 -0.30 3.72
N ASN A 40 -4.50 0.22 4.42
CA ASN A 40 -4.90 1.63 4.32
C ASN A 40 -4.17 2.43 5.41
N CYS A 41 -3.33 3.39 5.00
CA CYS A 41 -2.50 4.19 5.91
C CYS A 41 -3.27 5.30 6.61
N GLY A 42 -4.45 5.68 6.13
CA GLY A 42 -5.29 6.72 6.71
C GLY A 42 -6.36 6.20 7.69
N ALA A 43 -6.63 4.89 7.70
CA ALA A 43 -7.73 4.32 8.47
C ALA A 43 -7.40 4.01 9.93
N LEU A 44 -6.12 4.05 10.33
CA LEU A 44 -5.63 3.61 11.64
C LEU A 44 -4.92 4.73 12.38
N SER A 45 -4.97 4.70 13.72
CA SER A 45 -4.08 5.54 14.53
C SER A 45 -2.61 5.15 14.30
N GLU A 46 -1.68 6.08 14.55
CA GLU A 46 -0.25 5.87 14.31
C GLU A 46 0.29 4.59 14.95
N SER A 47 -0.02 4.34 16.22
CA SER A 47 0.45 3.15 16.95
C SER A 47 -0.12 1.85 16.39
N LEU A 48 -1.39 1.86 15.94
CA LEU A 48 -2.01 0.71 15.30
C LEU A 48 -1.44 0.48 13.90
N LEU A 49 -1.21 1.54 13.14
CA LEU A 49 -0.61 1.46 11.81
C LEU A 49 0.81 0.89 11.90
N GLU A 50 1.60 1.32 12.90
CA GLU A 50 2.92 0.80 13.15
C GLU A 50 2.91 -0.71 13.42
N SER A 51 2.09 -1.12 14.38
CA SER A 51 1.91 -2.52 14.75
C SER A 51 1.38 -3.38 13.58
N GLU A 52 0.46 -2.86 12.77
CA GLU A 52 -0.02 -3.55 11.58
C GLU A 52 1.10 -3.71 10.54
N LEU A 53 1.80 -2.64 10.19
CA LEU A 53 2.80 -2.68 9.12
C LEU A 53 4.02 -3.51 9.48
N PHE A 54 4.55 -3.32 10.70
CA PHE A 54 5.85 -3.88 11.08
C PHE A 54 5.76 -5.05 12.07
N GLY A 55 4.59 -5.27 12.68
CA GLY A 55 4.43 -6.25 13.75
C GLY A 55 4.93 -5.74 15.11
N HIS A 56 4.75 -6.54 16.12
CA HIS A 56 5.24 -6.26 17.47
C HIS A 56 5.56 -7.53 18.25
N VAL A 57 6.52 -7.41 19.16
CA VAL A 57 6.78 -8.45 20.14
C VAL A 57 5.89 -8.25 21.39
N LYS A 58 5.61 -9.34 22.07
CA LYS A 58 4.87 -9.30 23.36
C LYS A 58 5.54 -8.33 24.31
N GLY A 59 4.74 -7.44 24.92
CA GLY A 59 5.20 -6.42 25.88
C GLY A 59 5.73 -5.14 25.24
N ALA A 60 5.69 -4.98 23.92
CA ALA A 60 6.14 -3.77 23.24
C ALA A 60 5.35 -2.51 23.63
N PHE A 61 4.08 -2.68 24.04
CA PHE A 61 3.20 -1.64 24.57
C PHE A 61 2.14 -2.28 25.49
N THR A 62 1.39 -1.50 26.24
CA THR A 62 0.49 -1.97 27.33
C THR A 62 -0.53 -3.03 26.89
N SER A 63 -0.99 -3.01 25.64
CA SER A 63 -1.95 -3.97 25.08
C SER A 63 -1.30 -5.05 24.19
N ALA A 64 0.02 -5.13 24.13
CA ALA A 64 0.74 -6.16 23.36
C ALA A 64 0.84 -7.48 24.15
N HIS A 65 -0.24 -8.23 24.19
CA HIS A 65 -0.32 -9.49 24.96
C HIS A 65 0.38 -10.67 24.27
N GLU A 66 0.52 -10.61 22.94
CA GLU A 66 1.12 -11.67 22.08
C GLU A 66 2.05 -11.05 21.04
N ASN A 67 2.89 -11.87 20.42
CA ASN A 67 3.66 -11.46 19.24
C ASN A 67 2.72 -11.36 18.04
N ARG A 68 2.94 -10.35 17.18
CA ARG A 68 2.15 -10.18 15.96
C ARG A 68 3.04 -9.93 14.76
N THR A 69 2.95 -10.80 13.76
CA THR A 69 3.63 -10.63 12.48
C THR A 69 3.11 -9.42 11.71
N GLY A 70 4.00 -8.59 11.20
CA GLY A 70 3.67 -7.41 10.41
C GLY A 70 3.21 -7.71 8.99
N ARG A 71 2.51 -6.76 8.37
CA ARG A 71 2.04 -6.87 6.99
C ARG A 71 3.18 -6.94 5.97
N PHE A 72 4.32 -6.33 6.25
CA PHE A 72 5.51 -6.46 5.40
C PHE A 72 6.04 -7.88 5.37
N GLU A 73 6.13 -8.55 6.50
CA GLU A 73 6.53 -9.96 6.56
C GLU A 73 5.49 -10.87 5.91
N ALA A 74 4.20 -10.62 6.16
CA ALA A 74 3.11 -11.36 5.53
C ALA A 74 3.09 -11.19 3.99
N ALA A 75 3.65 -10.09 3.47
CA ALA A 75 3.78 -9.84 2.03
C ALA A 75 5.07 -10.44 1.41
N HIS A 76 5.90 -11.13 2.18
CA HIS A 76 7.16 -11.70 1.68
C HIS A 76 6.93 -12.62 0.46
N GLY A 77 7.76 -12.46 -0.57
CA GLY A 77 7.60 -13.14 -1.86
C GLY A 77 6.49 -12.57 -2.77
N GLY A 78 5.69 -11.61 -2.28
CA GLY A 78 4.53 -11.05 -2.98
C GLY A 78 4.58 -9.53 -3.12
N THR A 79 3.43 -8.90 -2.90
CA THR A 79 3.22 -7.45 -3.09
C THR A 79 2.48 -6.87 -1.87
N ILE A 80 2.95 -5.73 -1.37
CA ILE A 80 2.21 -4.90 -0.44
C ILE A 80 1.62 -3.70 -1.18
N PHE A 81 0.33 -3.45 -0.97
CA PHE A 81 -0.39 -2.28 -1.45
C PHE A 81 -0.66 -1.33 -0.30
N LEU A 82 -0.04 -0.14 -0.34
CA LEU A 82 -0.16 0.92 0.66
C LEU A 82 -1.13 1.99 0.12
N ASP A 83 -2.37 1.92 0.53
CA ASP A 83 -3.38 2.90 0.13
C ASP A 83 -3.33 4.14 1.06
N GLU A 84 -3.67 5.30 0.50
CA GLU A 84 -3.66 6.58 1.20
C GLU A 84 -2.29 6.90 1.84
N ILE A 85 -1.18 6.63 1.11
CA ILE A 85 0.17 6.83 1.62
C ILE A 85 0.45 8.28 2.05
N GLY A 86 -0.25 9.24 1.45
CA GLY A 86 -0.17 10.67 1.81
C GLY A 86 -0.76 11.02 3.18
N GLU A 87 -1.45 10.08 3.85
CA GLU A 87 -1.96 10.23 5.21
C GLU A 87 -0.99 9.70 6.28
N MET A 88 0.10 9.06 5.85
CA MET A 88 1.05 8.43 6.77
C MET A 88 1.79 9.46 7.63
N PRO A 89 1.81 9.31 8.99
CA PRO A 89 2.57 10.19 9.87
C PRO A 89 4.08 10.21 9.56
N LEU A 90 4.75 11.34 9.77
CA LEU A 90 6.18 11.50 9.47
C LEU A 90 7.08 10.46 10.15
N SER A 91 6.79 10.10 11.40
CA SER A 91 7.49 9.04 12.14
C SER A 91 7.43 7.69 11.43
N MET A 92 6.27 7.36 10.86
CA MET A 92 6.03 6.14 10.09
C MET A 92 6.71 6.18 8.72
N GLN A 93 6.77 7.35 8.09
CA GLN A 93 7.49 7.54 6.82
C GLN A 93 8.98 7.19 6.95
N VAL A 94 9.62 7.48 8.11
CA VAL A 94 11.02 7.08 8.40
C VAL A 94 11.18 5.56 8.41
N LYS A 95 10.24 4.84 9.03
CA LYS A 95 10.28 3.38 9.11
C LYS A 95 10.00 2.74 7.75
N LEU A 96 9.03 3.29 7.01
CA LEU A 96 8.74 2.86 5.65
C LEU A 96 9.95 3.06 4.73
N LEU A 97 10.65 4.19 4.83
CA LEU A 97 11.85 4.45 4.03
C LEU A 97 12.90 3.36 4.22
N ARG A 98 13.15 2.92 5.46
CA ARG A 98 14.07 1.81 5.75
C ARG A 98 13.59 0.51 5.09
N ALA A 99 12.32 0.16 5.24
CA ALA A 99 11.76 -1.05 4.62
C ALA A 99 11.93 -1.04 3.09
N VAL A 100 11.76 0.13 2.45
CA VAL A 100 11.90 0.27 0.99
C VAL A 100 13.38 0.23 0.54
N GLN A 101 14.29 0.84 1.31
CA GLN A 101 15.71 0.99 0.95
C GLN A 101 16.53 -0.23 1.32
N GLU A 102 16.40 -0.68 2.56
CA GLU A 102 17.23 -1.73 3.16
C GLU A 102 16.63 -3.13 2.95
N ARG A 103 15.34 -3.17 2.56
CA ARG A 103 14.55 -4.42 2.45
C ARG A 103 14.54 -5.20 3.76
N GLU A 104 14.47 -4.46 4.85
CA GLU A 104 14.42 -5.00 6.20
C GLU A 104 13.33 -4.30 6.98
N VAL A 105 12.67 -5.03 7.86
CA VAL A 105 11.70 -4.52 8.82
C VAL A 105 12.11 -4.89 10.24
N ARG A 106 11.68 -4.08 11.19
CA ARG A 106 11.90 -4.33 12.61
C ARG A 106 10.57 -4.23 13.32
N GLU A 107 10.23 -5.28 14.06
CA GLU A 107 9.03 -5.31 14.90
C GLU A 107 9.13 -4.28 16.02
N VAL A 108 7.98 -3.74 16.42
CA VAL A 108 7.91 -2.83 17.58
C VAL A 108 8.34 -3.56 18.85
N GLY A 109 9.29 -2.97 19.59
CA GLY A 109 9.87 -3.57 20.79
C GLY A 109 10.99 -4.58 20.54
N SER A 110 11.37 -4.85 19.28
CA SER A 110 12.49 -5.73 18.93
C SER A 110 13.70 -4.94 18.46
N GLU A 111 14.90 -5.44 18.73
CA GLU A 111 16.15 -4.94 18.13
C GLU A 111 16.55 -5.71 16.88
N LEU A 112 15.91 -6.84 16.60
CA LEU A 112 16.19 -7.70 15.46
C LEU A 112 15.51 -7.15 14.20
N SER A 113 16.23 -7.22 13.07
CA SER A 113 15.69 -6.91 11.74
C SER A 113 15.44 -8.18 10.96
N THR A 114 14.30 -8.23 10.26
CA THR A 114 13.93 -9.33 9.37
C THR A 114 14.04 -8.87 7.93
N LYS A 115 14.74 -9.63 7.09
CA LYS A 115 14.82 -9.36 5.64
C LYS A 115 13.51 -9.68 4.94
N ILE A 116 13.09 -8.79 4.07
CA ILE A 116 11.87 -8.92 3.29
C ILE A 116 12.16 -8.80 1.79
N ASP A 117 11.49 -9.61 0.97
CA ASP A 117 11.45 -9.45 -0.47
C ASP A 117 10.02 -9.14 -0.89
N VAL A 118 9.67 -7.86 -0.93
CA VAL A 118 8.31 -7.38 -1.16
C VAL A 118 8.30 -6.33 -2.27
N ARG A 119 7.40 -6.49 -3.24
CA ARG A 119 7.09 -5.43 -4.20
C ARG A 119 6.15 -4.43 -3.54
N ILE A 120 6.41 -3.14 -3.74
CA ILE A 120 5.59 -2.06 -3.17
C ILE A 120 4.77 -1.40 -4.27
N ILE A 121 3.46 -1.28 -4.03
CA ILE A 121 2.56 -0.41 -4.79
C ILE A 121 1.95 0.55 -3.78
N ALA A 122 2.12 1.85 -3.99
CA ALA A 122 1.55 2.88 -3.15
C ALA A 122 0.45 3.63 -3.90
N ALA A 123 -0.54 4.15 -3.19
CA ALA A 123 -1.61 4.96 -3.78
C ALA A 123 -1.93 6.18 -2.92
N THR A 124 -2.30 7.28 -3.57
CA THR A 124 -2.75 8.50 -2.89
C THR A 124 -3.66 9.34 -3.79
N ASN A 125 -4.53 10.12 -3.16
CA ASN A 125 -5.29 11.19 -3.79
C ASN A 125 -4.67 12.58 -3.56
N LYS A 126 -3.63 12.67 -2.69
CA LYS A 126 -2.94 13.92 -2.36
C LYS A 126 -1.82 14.22 -3.36
N ASP A 127 -1.53 15.50 -3.56
CA ASP A 127 -0.32 15.95 -4.21
C ASP A 127 0.86 15.80 -3.25
N LEU A 128 1.66 14.74 -3.45
CA LEU A 128 2.85 14.50 -2.62
C LEU A 128 3.94 15.54 -2.85
N GLY A 129 3.99 16.19 -4.02
CA GLY A 129 4.93 17.28 -4.27
C GLY A 129 4.63 18.48 -3.38
N GLU A 130 3.37 18.87 -3.25
CA GLU A 130 2.95 19.90 -2.30
C GLU A 130 3.14 19.44 -0.84
N ALA A 131 2.86 18.17 -0.52
CA ALA A 131 3.09 17.61 0.80
C ALA A 131 4.58 17.64 1.20
N VAL A 132 5.50 17.48 0.27
CA VAL A 132 6.94 17.65 0.49
C VAL A 132 7.28 19.10 0.76
N LYS A 133 6.75 20.06 -0.01
CA LYS A 133 7.02 21.50 0.18
C LYS A 133 6.55 22.01 1.54
N ASN A 134 5.40 21.53 2.02
CA ASN A 134 4.85 21.93 3.33
C ASN A 134 5.38 21.09 4.50
N GLY A 135 6.28 20.13 4.25
CA GLY A 135 6.93 19.32 5.27
C GLY A 135 6.07 18.20 5.86
N SER A 136 4.88 17.91 5.31
CA SER A 136 4.03 16.80 5.76
C SER A 136 4.41 15.45 5.14
N PHE A 137 5.23 15.46 4.09
CA PHE A 137 5.79 14.26 3.49
C PHE A 137 7.30 14.40 3.27
N ARG A 138 8.06 13.35 3.54
CA ARG A 138 9.52 13.37 3.40
C ARG A 138 9.93 13.30 1.94
N ASN A 139 10.86 14.14 1.55
CA ASN A 139 11.40 14.19 0.20
C ASN A 139 12.13 12.90 -0.21
N ASP A 140 12.88 12.31 0.71
CA ASP A 140 13.62 11.06 0.48
C ASP A 140 12.70 9.87 0.21
N LEU A 141 11.60 9.75 0.96
CA LEU A 141 10.57 8.74 0.73
C LEU A 141 9.83 8.98 -0.59
N TYR A 142 9.48 10.22 -0.89
CA TYR A 142 8.79 10.57 -2.15
C TYR A 142 9.55 10.04 -3.37
N TYR A 143 10.85 10.35 -3.50
CA TYR A 143 11.63 9.85 -4.63
C TYR A 143 11.80 8.34 -4.64
N ARG A 144 11.73 7.68 -3.50
CA ARG A 144 11.87 6.22 -3.42
C ARG A 144 10.60 5.47 -3.78
N ILE A 145 9.42 6.05 -3.55
CA ILE A 145 8.12 5.43 -3.92
C ILE A 145 7.62 5.90 -5.28
N SER A 146 8.02 7.07 -5.76
CA SER A 146 7.62 7.65 -7.05
C SER A 146 8.53 7.21 -8.20
N VAL A 147 8.88 5.91 -8.26
CA VAL A 147 9.73 5.36 -9.33
C VAL A 147 8.95 5.25 -10.64
N VAL A 148 7.72 4.73 -10.57
CA VAL A 148 6.79 4.66 -11.70
C VAL A 148 5.47 5.28 -11.28
N PRO A 149 5.28 6.59 -11.47
CA PRO A 149 4.01 7.23 -11.22
C PRO A 149 2.99 6.88 -12.33
N LEU A 150 1.79 6.49 -11.94
CA LEU A 150 0.65 6.22 -12.82
C LEU A 150 -0.55 7.05 -12.37
N PHE A 151 -1.02 7.91 -13.25
CA PHE A 151 -2.22 8.70 -12.99
C PHE A 151 -3.47 7.93 -13.46
N ILE A 152 -4.46 7.80 -12.58
CA ILE A 152 -5.75 7.18 -12.87
C ILE A 152 -6.78 8.30 -12.94
N PRO A 153 -7.29 8.61 -14.15
CA PRO A 153 -8.27 9.68 -14.31
C PRO A 153 -9.59 9.33 -13.61
N PRO A 154 -10.35 10.32 -13.15
CA PRO A 154 -11.68 10.11 -12.61
C PRO A 154 -12.64 9.60 -13.71
N LEU A 155 -13.74 8.94 -13.30
CA LEU A 155 -14.66 8.29 -14.22
C LEU A 155 -15.31 9.27 -15.23
N ARG A 156 -15.47 10.54 -14.86
CA ARG A 156 -15.99 11.59 -15.76
C ARG A 156 -15.08 11.84 -16.97
N ASP A 157 -13.78 11.54 -16.88
CA ASP A 157 -12.78 11.73 -17.94
C ASP A 157 -12.50 10.44 -18.75
N ARG A 158 -13.24 9.34 -18.43
CA ARG A 158 -13.18 8.03 -19.13
C ARG A 158 -14.59 7.41 -19.22
N GLN A 159 -15.49 8.15 -19.84
CA GLN A 159 -16.91 7.78 -19.91
C GLN A 159 -17.16 6.47 -20.67
N GLU A 160 -16.27 6.10 -21.58
CA GLU A 160 -16.28 4.81 -22.29
C GLU A 160 -16.15 3.59 -21.38
N ASP A 161 -15.56 3.74 -20.18
CA ASP A 161 -15.44 2.66 -19.21
C ASP A 161 -16.74 2.40 -18.42
N ILE A 162 -17.68 3.35 -18.42
CA ILE A 162 -18.91 3.26 -17.61
C ILE A 162 -19.73 2.00 -17.90
N PRO A 163 -20.01 1.62 -19.16
CA PRO A 163 -20.78 0.41 -19.45
C PRO A 163 -20.09 -0.85 -18.93
N VAL A 164 -18.78 -0.98 -19.16
CA VAL A 164 -17.99 -2.15 -18.73
C VAL A 164 -17.95 -2.28 -17.20
N ILE A 165 -17.81 -1.14 -16.50
CA ILE A 165 -17.82 -1.12 -15.03
C ILE A 165 -19.22 -1.48 -14.50
N ALA A 166 -20.28 -0.96 -15.13
CA ALA A 166 -21.66 -1.26 -14.75
C ALA A 166 -21.96 -2.75 -14.91
N ASP A 167 -21.59 -3.36 -16.03
CA ASP A 167 -21.78 -4.80 -16.29
C ASP A 167 -21.04 -5.64 -15.26
N HIS A 168 -19.77 -5.33 -14.97
CA HIS A 168 -18.98 -6.03 -13.95
C HIS A 168 -19.62 -5.94 -12.55
N VAL A 169 -20.14 -4.77 -12.17
CA VAL A 169 -20.83 -4.58 -10.87
C VAL A 169 -22.12 -5.39 -10.84
N LEU A 170 -22.91 -5.40 -11.91
CA LEU A 170 -24.13 -6.18 -12.02
C LEU A 170 -23.87 -7.68 -11.91
N GLU A 171 -22.87 -8.22 -12.60
CA GLU A 171 -22.45 -9.61 -12.50
C GLU A 171 -22.03 -9.99 -11.08
N SER A 172 -21.21 -9.13 -10.44
CA SER A 172 -20.78 -9.32 -9.05
C SER A 172 -21.95 -9.31 -8.06
N CYS A 173 -22.92 -8.43 -8.25
CA CYS A 173 -24.12 -8.37 -7.41
C CYS A 173 -25.04 -9.56 -7.66
N SER A 174 -25.25 -9.95 -8.91
CA SER A 174 -26.07 -11.10 -9.30
C SER A 174 -25.55 -12.41 -8.69
N SER A 175 -24.24 -12.65 -8.80
CA SER A 175 -23.61 -13.85 -8.22
C SER A 175 -23.70 -13.88 -6.69
N LYS A 176 -23.62 -12.73 -6.00
CA LYS A 176 -23.79 -12.65 -4.54
C LYS A 176 -25.24 -12.88 -4.09
N LEU A 177 -26.20 -12.53 -4.93
CA LEU A 177 -27.63 -12.66 -4.63
C LEU A 177 -28.22 -14.00 -5.13
N ASN A 178 -27.42 -14.87 -5.76
CA ASN A 178 -27.87 -16.10 -6.41
C ASN A 178 -29.04 -15.85 -7.41
N LYS A 179 -29.00 -14.76 -8.14
CA LYS A 179 -30.01 -14.37 -9.13
C LYS A 179 -29.40 -14.26 -10.51
#